data_0d1c427ca616c5707d9185c3fae8dea8
#
_entry.id   0d1c427ca616c5707d9185c3fae8dea8
#
_cell.length_a   1.000
_cell.length_b   1.000
_cell.length_c   1.000
_cell.angle_alpha   90.00
_cell.angle_beta   90.00
_cell.angle_gamma   90.00
#
_symmetry.space_group_name_H-M   'P 1'
#
loop_
_entity.id
_entity.type
_entity.pdbx_description
1 polymer ?
#
loop_
_entity_poly.entity_id
_entity_poly.type
_entity_poly.pdbx_seq_one_letter_code
_entity_poly.pdbx_strand_id
1 'polypeptide(L)'
;MLNLCAPERTVRRNTHLALVLTAIAGILNSVGFVAVATYTSHMTGIVASMADAAVLHAPGLVGTGLLALAMFILGAVVCALVFNWGRVNGLRSRYANILLLEGVGMLVFGLLAEHVRDAHRPLVVVAVLCFTMGLQNALITRIGAWPIRTTHVTGMVTDIGVELGKILYRNAPGATAPVVGEPRRVGLLALLVALFFLGGVAGAAGYLWLGFEVVIPVAGVLLLIAHRPLIQDLQDAWLTRRPRRR
;
A
#
# COMPACT_ATOMS: atom_id res chain seq x y z
N MET A 1 -22.35 -1.37 -5.34
CA MET A 1 -20.96 -1.46 -4.81
C MET A 1 -20.05 -0.58 -5.66
N LEU A 2 -19.23 0.26 -5.02
CA LEU A 2 -18.28 1.16 -5.70
C LEU A 2 -17.21 0.33 -6.44
N ASN A 3 -17.10 0.51 -7.78
CA ASN A 3 -16.00 -0.08 -8.55
C ASN A 3 -14.72 0.73 -8.30
N LEU A 4 -13.96 0.37 -7.25
CA LEU A 4 -12.78 1.11 -6.79
C LEU A 4 -11.61 1.04 -7.78
N CYS A 5 -11.59 0.05 -8.67
CA CYS A 5 -10.55 -0.15 -9.68
C CYS A 5 -10.98 0.24 -11.10
N ALA A 6 -12.08 0.97 -11.27
CA ALA A 6 -12.51 1.44 -12.59
C ALA A 6 -11.41 2.26 -13.28
N PRO A 7 -11.27 2.18 -14.62
CA PRO A 7 -10.28 2.93 -15.39
C PRO A 7 -10.48 4.44 -15.29
N GLU A 8 -11.74 4.88 -15.17
CA GLU A 8 -12.09 6.27 -14.92
C GLU A 8 -11.91 6.59 -13.43
N ARG A 9 -10.95 7.44 -13.14
CA ARG A 9 -10.61 7.82 -11.77
C ARG A 9 -11.39 9.06 -11.36
N THR A 10 -12.03 9.00 -10.20
CA THR A 10 -12.66 10.14 -9.54
C THR A 10 -12.02 10.34 -8.16
N VAL A 11 -12.01 11.58 -7.65
CA VAL A 11 -11.47 11.89 -6.32
C VAL A 11 -12.09 10.96 -5.27
N ARG A 12 -13.41 10.75 -5.31
CA ARG A 12 -14.13 9.88 -4.37
C ARG A 12 -13.64 8.43 -4.42
N ARG A 13 -13.48 7.85 -5.62
CA ARG A 13 -12.97 6.47 -5.77
C ARG A 13 -11.53 6.34 -5.29
N ASN A 14 -10.70 7.34 -5.59
CA ASN A 14 -9.31 7.39 -5.14
C ASN A 14 -9.23 7.43 -3.62
N THR A 15 -10.03 8.30 -2.98
CA THR A 15 -10.08 8.40 -1.52
C THR A 15 -10.52 7.08 -0.87
N HIS A 16 -11.60 6.45 -1.35
CA HIS A 16 -12.05 5.18 -0.77
C HIS A 16 -11.01 4.06 -0.92
N LEU A 17 -10.37 3.96 -2.09
CA LEU A 17 -9.30 2.98 -2.30
C LEU A 17 -8.11 3.27 -1.37
N ALA A 18 -7.72 4.53 -1.23
CA ALA A 18 -6.65 4.93 -0.32
C ALA A 18 -6.97 4.59 1.14
N LEU A 19 -8.21 4.82 1.61
CA LEU A 19 -8.63 4.46 2.98
C LEU A 19 -8.49 2.96 3.24
N VAL A 20 -8.97 2.11 2.30
CA VAL A 20 -8.85 0.65 2.43
C VAL A 20 -7.39 0.23 2.42
N LEU A 21 -6.60 0.71 1.45
CA LEU A 21 -5.19 0.34 1.34
C LEU A 21 -4.36 0.86 2.52
N THR A 22 -4.75 1.99 3.14
CA THR A 22 -4.08 2.49 4.35
C THR A 22 -4.30 1.55 5.55
N ALA A 23 -5.52 1.05 5.73
CA ALA A 23 -5.81 0.07 6.79
C ALA A 23 -5.03 -1.24 6.54
N ILE A 24 -5.01 -1.72 5.31
CA ILE A 24 -4.23 -2.90 4.90
C ILE A 24 -2.73 -2.67 5.15
N ALA A 25 -2.20 -1.50 4.77
CA ALA A 25 -0.80 -1.15 5.02
C ALA A 25 -0.45 -1.19 6.52
N GLY A 26 -1.34 -0.70 7.37
CA GLY A 26 -1.19 -0.79 8.83
C GLY A 26 -1.13 -2.25 9.29
N ILE A 27 -2.06 -3.11 8.82
CA ILE A 27 -2.07 -4.55 9.15
C ILE A 27 -0.73 -5.20 8.78
N LEU A 28 -0.34 -5.11 7.51
CA LEU A 28 0.86 -5.78 7.00
C LEU A 28 2.16 -5.26 7.65
N ASN A 29 2.22 -3.95 7.91
CA ASN A 29 3.36 -3.33 8.58
C ASN A 29 3.53 -3.86 10.01
N SER A 30 2.43 -4.00 10.75
CA SER A 30 2.45 -4.53 12.13
C SER A 30 2.67 -6.04 12.19
N VAL A 31 2.14 -6.81 11.24
CA VAL A 31 2.47 -8.24 11.08
C VAL A 31 3.98 -8.41 10.90
N GLY A 32 4.62 -7.62 10.03
CA GLY A 32 6.06 -7.67 9.85
C GLY A 32 6.83 -7.33 11.12
N PHE A 33 6.39 -6.31 11.86
CA PHE A 33 7.06 -5.92 13.11
C PHE A 33 6.92 -6.98 14.21
N VAL A 34 5.72 -7.51 14.45
CA VAL A 34 5.50 -8.51 15.50
C VAL A 34 6.18 -9.84 15.14
N ALA A 35 6.20 -10.21 13.86
CA ALA A 35 6.80 -11.46 13.40
C ALA A 35 8.34 -11.43 13.40
N VAL A 36 8.96 -10.31 12.94
CA VAL A 36 10.40 -10.25 12.67
C VAL A 36 11.06 -8.92 13.08
N ALA A 37 10.42 -8.14 13.95
CA ALA A 37 10.90 -6.83 14.45
C ALA A 37 11.25 -5.82 13.34
N THR A 38 10.59 -5.90 12.18
CA THR A 38 10.86 -5.03 11.04
C THR A 38 9.60 -4.40 10.48
N TYR A 39 9.54 -3.06 10.44
CA TYR A 39 8.48 -2.33 9.75
C TYR A 39 8.68 -2.39 8.24
N THR A 40 7.78 -3.04 7.53
CA THR A 40 7.95 -3.39 6.11
C THR A 40 7.67 -2.24 5.13
N SER A 41 7.06 -1.15 5.61
CA SER A 41 6.78 0.05 4.81
C SER A 41 7.61 1.28 5.22
N HIS A 42 8.47 1.17 6.26
CA HIS A 42 9.21 2.31 6.82
C HIS A 42 10.65 2.39 6.29
N MET A 43 10.80 2.68 4.99
CA MET A 43 12.12 2.69 4.32
C MET A 43 13.11 3.67 4.95
N THR A 44 12.66 4.84 5.43
CA THR A 44 13.53 5.79 6.14
C THR A 44 14.14 5.17 7.40
N GLY A 45 13.33 4.46 8.19
CA GLY A 45 13.80 3.77 9.40
C GLY A 45 14.74 2.61 9.06
N ILE A 46 14.46 1.86 7.99
CA ILE A 46 15.33 0.78 7.52
C ILE A 46 16.71 1.34 7.13
N VAL A 47 16.76 2.43 6.38
CA VAL A 47 18.03 3.07 5.99
C VAL A 47 18.79 3.59 7.21
N ALA A 48 18.10 4.23 8.17
CA ALA A 48 18.70 4.69 9.40
C ALA A 48 19.28 3.52 10.21
N SER A 49 18.50 2.44 10.41
CA SER A 49 18.95 1.24 11.12
C SER A 49 20.14 0.57 10.44
N MET A 50 20.22 0.59 9.10
CA MET A 50 21.38 0.08 8.37
C MET A 50 22.63 0.92 8.65
N ALA A 51 22.52 2.25 8.70
CA ALA A 51 23.62 3.13 9.01
C ALA A 51 24.17 2.87 10.43
N ASP A 52 23.25 2.77 11.41
CA ASP A 52 23.62 2.44 12.79
C ASP A 52 24.28 1.04 12.88
N ALA A 53 23.69 0.03 12.22
CA ALA A 53 24.21 -1.33 12.19
C ALA A 53 25.59 -1.45 11.54
N ALA A 54 25.88 -0.61 10.55
CA ALA A 54 27.21 -0.57 9.91
C ALA A 54 28.28 -0.08 10.89
N VAL A 55 27.99 0.93 11.69
CA VAL A 55 28.90 1.47 12.72
C VAL A 55 29.04 0.48 13.88
N LEU A 56 27.94 -0.19 14.26
CA LEU A 56 27.91 -1.17 15.34
C LEU A 56 28.44 -2.55 14.96
N HIS A 57 28.99 -2.70 13.75
CA HIS A 57 29.55 -3.94 13.21
C HIS A 57 28.56 -5.12 13.22
N ALA A 58 27.28 -4.84 12.90
CA ALA A 58 26.18 -5.81 12.82
C ALA A 58 25.81 -6.13 11.34
N PRO A 59 26.65 -6.89 10.59
CA PRO A 59 26.47 -7.08 9.14
C PRO A 59 25.16 -7.79 8.78
N GLY A 60 24.63 -8.63 9.66
CA GLY A 60 23.34 -9.30 9.46
C GLY A 60 22.18 -8.32 9.35
N LEU A 61 22.15 -7.25 10.17
CA LEU A 61 21.12 -6.21 10.11
C LEU A 61 21.27 -5.36 8.84
N VAL A 62 22.49 -5.07 8.42
CA VAL A 62 22.77 -4.39 7.14
C VAL A 62 22.23 -5.23 5.98
N GLY A 63 22.51 -6.54 5.96
CA GLY A 63 22.02 -7.45 4.92
C GLY A 63 20.50 -7.54 4.87
N THR A 64 19.84 -7.62 6.03
CA THR A 64 18.37 -7.64 6.10
C THR A 64 17.78 -6.31 5.60
N GLY A 65 18.38 -5.18 5.94
CA GLY A 65 17.95 -3.86 5.46
C GLY A 65 18.13 -3.71 3.93
N LEU A 66 19.24 -4.20 3.38
CA LEU A 66 19.47 -4.23 1.92
C LEU A 66 18.42 -5.09 1.22
N LEU A 67 18.09 -6.27 1.77
CA LEU A 67 17.01 -7.13 1.26
C LEU A 67 15.68 -6.39 1.26
N ALA A 68 15.33 -5.73 2.37
CA ALA A 68 14.09 -4.97 2.50
C ALA A 68 13.97 -3.87 1.44
N LEU A 69 15.03 -3.07 1.25
CA LEU A 69 15.09 -2.03 0.22
C LEU A 69 14.98 -2.60 -1.18
N ALA A 70 15.75 -3.64 -1.49
CA ALA A 70 15.75 -4.28 -2.81
C ALA A 70 14.37 -4.83 -3.16
N MET A 71 13.72 -5.50 -2.22
CA MET A 71 12.38 -6.08 -2.42
C MET A 71 11.30 -4.99 -2.53
N PHE A 72 11.40 -3.90 -1.76
CA PHE A 72 10.50 -2.77 -1.89
C PHE A 72 10.63 -2.10 -3.27
N ILE A 73 11.86 -1.87 -3.74
CA ILE A 73 12.11 -1.34 -5.09
C ILE A 73 11.58 -2.29 -6.15
N LEU A 74 11.83 -3.59 -6.01
CA LEU A 74 11.34 -4.62 -6.94
C LEU A 74 9.80 -4.61 -7.02
N GLY A 75 9.11 -4.51 -5.88
CA GLY A 75 7.66 -4.38 -5.82
C GLY A 75 7.16 -3.15 -6.58
N ALA A 76 7.82 -2.01 -6.40
CA ALA A 76 7.50 -0.78 -7.13
C ALA A 76 7.76 -0.92 -8.65
N VAL A 77 8.84 -1.58 -9.05
CA VAL A 77 9.16 -1.88 -10.46
C VAL A 77 8.09 -2.77 -11.07
N VAL A 78 7.72 -3.86 -10.39
CA VAL A 78 6.68 -4.79 -10.86
C VAL A 78 5.34 -4.07 -11.00
N CYS A 79 4.95 -3.24 -10.03
CA CYS A 79 3.76 -2.39 -10.14
C CYS A 79 3.80 -1.52 -11.40
N ALA A 80 4.92 -0.86 -11.67
CA ALA A 80 5.09 0.01 -12.83
C ALA A 80 4.99 -0.77 -14.15
N LEU A 81 5.59 -1.94 -14.23
CA LEU A 81 5.54 -2.81 -15.40
C LEU A 81 4.13 -3.33 -15.67
N VAL A 82 3.46 -3.89 -14.67
CA VAL A 82 2.09 -4.41 -14.77
C VAL A 82 1.11 -3.30 -15.14
N PHE A 83 1.23 -2.13 -14.51
CA PHE A 83 0.39 -0.97 -14.83
C PHE A 83 0.59 -0.50 -16.28
N ASN A 84 1.85 -0.32 -16.72
CA ASN A 84 2.15 0.16 -18.06
C ASN A 84 1.72 -0.86 -19.12
N TRP A 85 1.92 -2.16 -18.87
CA TRP A 85 1.42 -3.23 -19.74
C TRP A 85 -0.11 -3.14 -19.89
N GLY A 86 -0.86 -3.04 -18.78
CA GLY A 86 -2.32 -2.89 -18.82
C GLY A 86 -2.76 -1.60 -19.53
N ARG A 87 -2.01 -0.49 -19.37
CA ARG A 87 -2.29 0.77 -20.05
C ARG A 87 -2.08 0.68 -21.56
N VAL A 88 -0.96 0.11 -22.00
CA VAL A 88 -0.62 -0.04 -23.44
C VAL A 88 -1.62 -0.95 -24.12
N ASN A 89 -2.08 -2.01 -23.45
CA ASN A 89 -3.09 -2.93 -24.00
C ASN A 89 -4.55 -2.46 -23.81
N GLY A 90 -4.76 -1.23 -23.33
CA GLY A 90 -6.10 -0.66 -23.18
C GLY A 90 -6.98 -1.34 -22.13
N LEU A 91 -6.40 -2.10 -21.20
CA LEU A 91 -7.14 -2.87 -20.20
C LEU A 91 -7.85 -1.96 -19.19
N ARG A 92 -9.11 -2.27 -18.91
CA ARG A 92 -9.86 -1.63 -17.80
C ARG A 92 -9.32 -2.05 -16.45
N SER A 93 -8.76 -3.25 -16.37
CA SER A 93 -8.23 -3.85 -15.15
C SER A 93 -6.80 -3.40 -14.76
N ARG A 94 -6.20 -2.40 -15.42
CA ARG A 94 -4.81 -1.97 -15.17
C ARG A 94 -4.47 -1.70 -13.70
N TYR A 95 -5.42 -1.22 -12.89
CA TYR A 95 -5.27 -1.07 -11.44
C TYR A 95 -5.59 -2.37 -10.69
N ALA A 96 -6.61 -3.10 -11.17
CA ALA A 96 -7.06 -4.34 -10.58
C ALA A 96 -6.02 -5.46 -10.71
N ASN A 97 -5.25 -5.50 -11.81
CA ASN A 97 -4.17 -6.48 -12.01
C ASN A 97 -3.10 -6.39 -10.90
N ILE A 98 -2.83 -5.18 -10.40
CA ILE A 98 -1.87 -4.97 -9.32
C ILE A 98 -2.43 -5.49 -8.00
N LEU A 99 -3.71 -5.17 -7.69
CA LEU A 99 -4.37 -5.67 -6.49
C LEU A 99 -4.60 -7.19 -6.55
N LEU A 100 -4.80 -7.76 -7.74
CA LEU A 100 -4.85 -9.20 -7.95
C LEU A 100 -3.50 -9.84 -7.58
N LEU A 101 -2.40 -9.29 -8.10
CA LEU A 101 -1.05 -9.77 -7.80
C LEU A 101 -0.75 -9.69 -6.29
N GLU A 102 -1.09 -8.56 -5.67
CA GLU A 102 -0.97 -8.34 -4.23
C GLU A 102 -1.81 -9.35 -3.45
N GLY A 103 -3.10 -9.48 -3.78
CA GLY A 103 -4.03 -10.38 -3.10
C GLY A 103 -3.63 -11.87 -3.22
N VAL A 104 -3.24 -12.30 -4.42
CA VAL A 104 -2.74 -13.68 -4.62
C VAL A 104 -1.43 -13.90 -3.86
N GLY A 105 -0.49 -12.95 -3.92
CA GLY A 105 0.76 -13.02 -3.17
C GLY A 105 0.53 -13.13 -1.67
N MET A 106 -0.38 -12.32 -1.10
CA MET A 106 -0.74 -12.38 0.32
C MET A 106 -1.46 -13.65 0.70
N LEU A 107 -2.34 -14.18 -0.16
CA LEU A 107 -3.01 -15.46 0.07
C LEU A 107 -1.98 -16.60 0.15
N VAL A 108 -1.09 -16.69 -0.83
CA VAL A 108 -0.02 -17.69 -0.85
C VAL A 108 0.89 -17.55 0.37
N PHE A 109 1.28 -16.31 0.71
CA PHE A 109 2.09 -16.04 1.88
C PHE A 109 1.40 -16.47 3.17
N GLY A 110 0.14 -16.10 3.39
CA GLY A 110 -0.62 -16.46 4.60
C GLY A 110 -0.76 -17.96 4.79
N LEU A 111 -0.90 -18.72 3.68
CA LEU A 111 -1.02 -20.18 3.72
C LEU A 111 0.33 -20.89 3.93
N LEU A 112 1.43 -20.34 3.44
CA LEU A 112 2.71 -21.05 3.39
C LEU A 112 3.75 -20.53 4.39
N ALA A 113 3.60 -19.33 4.95
CA ALA A 113 4.63 -18.71 5.78
C ALA A 113 4.97 -19.53 7.03
N GLU A 114 4.00 -20.21 7.64
CA GLU A 114 4.23 -21.09 8.80
C GLU A 114 5.04 -22.34 8.43
N HIS A 115 4.98 -22.78 7.17
CA HIS A 115 5.71 -23.97 6.69
C HIS A 115 7.17 -23.65 6.30
N VAL A 116 7.55 -22.37 6.27
CA VAL A 116 8.93 -21.96 6.03
C VAL A 116 9.78 -22.34 7.23
N ARG A 117 10.95 -22.93 6.99
CA ARG A 117 11.91 -23.29 8.05
C ARG A 117 12.27 -22.05 8.88
N ASP A 118 12.33 -22.20 10.21
CA ASP A 118 12.55 -21.10 11.15
C ASP A 118 13.78 -20.24 10.80
N ALA A 119 14.87 -20.87 10.38
CA ALA A 119 16.10 -20.17 10.00
C ALA A 119 15.93 -19.19 8.81
N HIS A 120 14.98 -19.43 7.91
CA HIS A 120 14.77 -18.64 6.70
C HIS A 120 13.51 -17.77 6.79
N ARG A 121 12.61 -18.07 7.73
CA ARG A 121 11.33 -17.39 7.88
C ARG A 121 11.45 -15.87 7.99
N PRO A 122 12.37 -15.29 8.80
CA PRO A 122 12.50 -13.85 8.90
C PRO A 122 12.84 -13.17 7.55
N LEU A 123 13.74 -13.77 6.77
CA LEU A 123 14.12 -13.23 5.46
C LEU A 123 12.97 -13.30 4.45
N VAL A 124 12.20 -14.41 4.46
CA VAL A 124 11.03 -14.57 3.60
C VAL A 124 9.94 -13.56 3.96
N VAL A 125 9.67 -13.37 5.26
CA VAL A 125 8.70 -12.39 5.75
C VAL A 125 9.09 -10.98 5.32
N VAL A 126 10.35 -10.58 5.55
CA VAL A 126 10.86 -9.26 5.11
C VAL A 126 10.75 -9.12 3.60
N ALA A 127 11.18 -10.13 2.83
CA ALA A 127 11.16 -10.07 1.37
C ALA A 127 9.73 -9.90 0.83
N VAL A 128 8.80 -10.74 1.25
CA VAL A 128 7.42 -10.73 0.74
C VAL A 128 6.67 -9.48 1.17
N LEU A 129 6.75 -9.10 2.44
CA LEU A 129 6.03 -7.94 2.94
C LEU A 129 6.61 -6.62 2.41
N CYS A 130 7.94 -6.48 2.31
CA CYS A 130 8.53 -5.28 1.70
C CYS A 130 8.23 -5.18 0.19
N PHE A 131 8.24 -6.29 -0.54
CA PHE A 131 7.80 -6.35 -1.94
C PHE A 131 6.36 -5.86 -2.08
N THR A 132 5.45 -6.39 -1.26
CA THR A 132 4.04 -6.01 -1.24
C THR A 132 3.85 -4.54 -0.92
N MET A 133 4.57 -4.02 0.07
CA MET A 133 4.50 -2.60 0.42
C MET A 133 5.06 -1.70 -0.69
N GLY A 134 6.11 -2.12 -1.38
CA GLY A 134 6.63 -1.42 -2.56
C GLY A 134 5.62 -1.36 -3.70
N LEU A 135 4.97 -2.49 -3.99
CA LEU A 135 3.93 -2.62 -4.99
C LEU A 135 2.72 -1.72 -4.67
N GLN A 136 2.22 -1.76 -3.44
CA GLN A 136 1.08 -0.96 -2.98
C GLN A 136 1.40 0.55 -2.99
N ASN A 137 2.58 0.96 -2.54
CA ASN A 137 3.00 2.36 -2.55
C ASN A 137 3.11 2.91 -3.98
N ALA A 138 3.66 2.12 -4.91
CA ALA A 138 3.75 2.50 -6.31
C ALA A 138 2.36 2.60 -6.96
N LEU A 139 1.40 1.72 -6.61
CA LEU A 139 0.02 1.78 -7.07
C LEU A 139 -0.64 3.10 -6.65
N ILE A 140 -0.55 3.46 -5.38
CA ILE A 140 -1.15 4.70 -4.85
C ILE A 140 -0.57 5.94 -5.52
N THR A 141 0.74 5.97 -5.79
CA THR A 141 1.39 7.05 -6.53
C THR A 141 0.80 7.23 -7.94
N ARG A 142 0.30 6.16 -8.57
CA ARG A 142 -0.34 6.18 -9.90
C ARG A 142 -1.81 6.60 -9.88
N ILE A 143 -2.47 6.49 -8.73
CA ILE A 143 -3.90 6.78 -8.59
C ILE A 143 -4.17 8.26 -8.32
N GLY A 144 -3.23 8.99 -7.69
CA GLY A 144 -3.51 10.27 -7.08
C GLY A 144 -3.32 11.49 -7.98
N ALA A 145 -4.38 12.33 -8.10
CA ALA A 145 -4.26 13.75 -8.38
C ALA A 145 -3.95 14.56 -7.10
N TRP A 146 -4.02 13.93 -5.93
CA TRP A 146 -3.66 14.47 -4.61
C TRP A 146 -2.53 13.63 -4.03
N PRO A 147 -1.60 14.20 -3.24
CA PRO A 147 -0.50 13.46 -2.63
C PRO A 147 -0.99 12.60 -1.44
N ILE A 148 -1.99 11.73 -1.68
CA ILE A 148 -2.43 10.75 -0.69
C ILE A 148 -1.43 9.59 -0.73
N ARG A 149 -0.75 9.36 0.39
CA ARG A 149 0.21 8.27 0.57
C ARG A 149 -0.25 7.38 1.71
N THR A 150 -0.48 6.09 1.45
CA THR A 150 -1.07 5.15 2.42
C THR A 150 -0.13 4.77 3.56
N THR A 151 1.18 4.84 3.36
CA THR A 151 2.20 4.43 4.34
C THR A 151 3.08 5.58 4.82
N HIS A 152 2.93 6.78 4.26
CA HIS A 152 3.80 7.92 4.57
C HIS A 152 3.24 8.75 5.73
N VAL A 153 3.13 8.12 6.91
CA VAL A 153 2.55 8.74 8.12
C VAL A 153 3.26 10.04 8.49
N THR A 154 4.59 10.10 8.42
CA THR A 154 5.34 11.34 8.67
C THR A 154 4.88 12.50 7.80
N GLY A 155 4.70 12.27 6.49
CA GLY A 155 4.21 13.30 5.57
C GLY A 155 2.78 13.73 5.89
N MET A 156 1.89 12.77 6.23
CA MET A 156 0.51 13.08 6.60
C MET A 156 0.44 13.92 7.88
N VAL A 157 1.23 13.60 8.90
CA VAL A 157 1.31 14.36 10.16
C VAL A 157 1.88 15.76 9.93
N THR A 158 2.92 15.87 9.08
CA THR A 158 3.47 17.18 8.68
C THR A 158 2.42 18.04 7.96
N ASP A 159 1.69 17.44 6.99
CA ASP A 159 0.65 18.15 6.24
C ASP A 159 -0.50 18.58 7.15
N ILE A 160 -0.89 17.77 8.17
CA ILE A 160 -1.85 18.17 9.21
C ILE A 160 -1.34 19.42 9.94
N GLY A 161 -0.08 19.42 10.38
CA GLY A 161 0.52 20.58 11.06
C GLY A 161 0.52 21.83 10.19
N VAL A 162 0.88 21.71 8.91
CA VAL A 162 0.88 22.82 7.95
C VAL A 162 -0.54 23.36 7.74
N GLU A 163 -1.54 22.48 7.54
CA GLU A 163 -2.92 22.92 7.35
C GLU A 163 -3.51 23.56 8.61
N LEU A 164 -3.21 23.03 9.80
CA LEU A 164 -3.60 23.66 11.07
C LEU A 164 -2.95 25.04 11.23
N GLY A 165 -1.68 25.19 10.87
CA GLY A 165 -0.99 26.48 10.87
C GLY A 165 -1.68 27.51 9.96
N LYS A 166 -2.14 27.09 8.77
CA LYS A 166 -2.92 27.95 7.86
C LYS A 166 -4.29 28.33 8.45
N ILE A 167 -4.98 27.40 9.10
CA ILE A 167 -6.29 27.64 9.74
C ILE A 167 -6.15 28.64 10.90
N LEU A 168 -5.09 28.53 11.69
CA LEU A 168 -4.83 29.41 12.82
C LEU A 168 -4.27 30.78 12.42
N TYR A 169 -3.75 30.90 11.19
CA TYR A 169 -3.14 32.13 10.72
C TYR A 169 -4.20 33.24 10.52
N ARG A 170 -3.95 34.42 11.08
CA ARG A 170 -4.81 35.59 10.92
C ARG A 170 -4.28 36.45 9.79
N ASN A 171 -5.04 36.50 8.68
CA ASN A 171 -4.71 37.41 7.57
C ASN A 171 -4.91 38.88 7.97
N ALA A 172 -4.02 39.74 7.47
CA ALA A 172 -4.22 41.19 7.62
C ALA A 172 -5.45 41.64 6.79
N PRO A 173 -6.20 42.66 7.25
CA PRO A 173 -7.28 43.25 6.47
C PRO A 173 -6.77 43.71 5.09
N GLY A 174 -7.44 43.27 4.01
CA GLY A 174 -7.05 43.66 2.64
C GLY A 174 -5.86 42.88 2.05
N ALA A 175 -5.43 41.76 2.64
CA ALA A 175 -4.36 40.93 2.08
C ALA A 175 -4.71 40.49 0.64
N THR A 176 -3.80 40.73 -0.30
CA THR A 176 -3.97 40.38 -1.74
C THR A 176 -3.89 38.89 -2.00
N ALA A 177 -3.22 38.13 -1.11
CA ALA A 177 -3.07 36.69 -1.18
C ALA A 177 -3.35 36.08 0.21
N PRO A 178 -4.62 35.94 0.62
CA PRO A 178 -4.94 35.40 1.93
C PRO A 178 -4.54 33.92 2.07
N VAL A 179 -3.96 33.58 3.21
CA VAL A 179 -3.69 32.19 3.58
C VAL A 179 -5.00 31.53 3.98
N VAL A 180 -5.36 30.43 3.30
CA VAL A 180 -6.58 29.66 3.56
C VAL A 180 -6.21 28.21 3.86
N GLY A 181 -6.61 27.71 5.01
CA GLY A 181 -6.46 26.30 5.36
C GLY A 181 -7.72 25.52 5.01
N GLU A 182 -7.54 24.20 4.80
CA GLU A 182 -8.62 23.29 4.40
C GLU A 182 -8.96 22.30 5.54
N PRO A 183 -9.97 22.55 6.39
CA PRO A 183 -10.35 21.63 7.49
C PRO A 183 -10.71 20.22 7.01
N ARG A 184 -11.30 20.11 5.80
CA ARG A 184 -11.63 18.81 5.20
C ARG A 184 -10.37 17.98 4.90
N ARG A 185 -9.29 18.63 4.49
CA ARG A 185 -8.00 17.99 4.25
C ARG A 185 -7.40 17.48 5.55
N VAL A 186 -7.44 18.28 6.62
CA VAL A 186 -7.01 17.85 7.97
C VAL A 186 -7.79 16.60 8.40
N GLY A 187 -9.13 16.61 8.27
CA GLY A 187 -9.96 15.48 8.62
C GLY A 187 -9.64 14.21 7.82
N LEU A 188 -9.38 14.33 6.52
CA LEU A 188 -9.00 13.19 5.69
C LEU A 188 -7.64 12.62 6.09
N LEU A 189 -6.64 13.47 6.31
CA LEU A 189 -5.30 13.04 6.71
C LEU A 189 -5.32 12.39 8.10
N ALA A 190 -6.05 12.97 9.05
CA ALA A 190 -6.25 12.40 10.38
C ALA A 190 -6.94 11.02 10.30
N LEU A 191 -7.95 10.85 9.43
CA LEU A 191 -8.61 9.57 9.20
C LEU A 191 -7.64 8.53 8.62
N LEU A 192 -6.77 8.91 7.68
CA LEU A 192 -5.77 8.01 7.12
C LEU A 192 -4.78 7.54 8.22
N VAL A 193 -4.28 8.46 9.05
CA VAL A 193 -3.40 8.13 10.18
C VAL A 193 -4.11 7.19 11.16
N ALA A 194 -5.37 7.48 11.50
CA ALA A 194 -6.17 6.63 12.38
C ALA A 194 -6.40 5.24 11.80
N LEU A 195 -6.70 5.12 10.51
CA LEU A 195 -6.89 3.83 9.83
C LEU A 195 -5.59 3.02 9.77
N PHE A 196 -4.44 3.68 9.54
CA PHE A 196 -3.14 3.02 9.61
C PHE A 196 -2.88 2.46 11.02
N PHE A 197 -3.15 3.25 12.05
CA PHE A 197 -3.01 2.84 13.44
C PHE A 197 -3.94 1.68 13.80
N LEU A 198 -5.25 1.80 13.49
CA LEU A 198 -6.24 0.75 13.78
C LEU A 198 -5.94 -0.53 13.00
N GLY A 199 -5.52 -0.41 11.73
CA GLY A 199 -5.02 -1.52 10.94
C GLY A 199 -3.81 -2.18 11.61
N GLY A 200 -2.87 -1.38 12.12
CA GLY A 200 -1.72 -1.87 12.87
C GLY A 200 -2.12 -2.66 14.11
N VAL A 201 -3.06 -2.14 14.91
CA VAL A 201 -3.60 -2.85 16.09
C VAL A 201 -4.23 -4.18 15.67
N ALA A 202 -5.08 -4.16 14.62
CA ALA A 202 -5.73 -5.37 14.11
C ALA A 202 -4.71 -6.38 13.58
N GLY A 203 -3.68 -5.94 12.87
CA GLY A 203 -2.61 -6.78 12.34
C GLY A 203 -1.76 -7.41 13.45
N ALA A 204 -1.35 -6.63 14.43
CA ALA A 204 -0.57 -7.11 15.57
C ALA A 204 -1.38 -8.12 16.41
N ALA A 205 -2.60 -7.77 16.80
CA ALA A 205 -3.47 -8.66 17.56
C ALA A 205 -3.81 -9.93 16.78
N GLY A 206 -4.16 -9.78 15.51
CA GLY A 206 -4.48 -10.91 14.63
C GLY A 206 -3.29 -11.86 14.45
N TYR A 207 -2.07 -11.33 14.30
CA TYR A 207 -0.87 -12.17 14.22
C TYR A 207 -0.62 -12.97 15.50
N LEU A 208 -0.83 -12.35 16.67
CA LEU A 208 -0.66 -13.05 17.96
C LEU A 208 -1.65 -14.22 18.15
N TRP A 209 -2.82 -14.16 17.50
CA TRP A 209 -3.85 -15.20 17.62
C TRP A 209 -3.84 -16.23 16.46
N LEU A 210 -3.52 -15.80 15.25
CA LEU A 210 -3.68 -16.56 14.01
C LEU A 210 -2.36 -16.75 13.25
N GLY A 211 -1.24 -16.19 13.75
CA GLY A 211 0.00 -16.20 12.98
C GLY A 211 -0.15 -15.46 11.65
N PHE A 212 0.49 -15.97 10.62
CA PHE A 212 0.44 -15.39 9.28
C PHE A 212 -0.92 -15.55 8.58
N GLU A 213 -1.81 -16.41 9.07
CA GLU A 213 -3.16 -16.55 8.50
C GLU A 213 -3.98 -15.25 8.59
N VAL A 214 -3.61 -14.32 9.49
CA VAL A 214 -4.23 -12.98 9.58
C VAL A 214 -4.20 -12.21 8.27
N VAL A 215 -3.29 -12.51 7.34
CA VAL A 215 -3.22 -11.83 6.03
C VAL A 215 -4.20 -12.43 5.01
N ILE A 216 -4.82 -13.58 5.27
CA ILE A 216 -5.80 -14.22 4.37
C ILE A 216 -7.06 -13.35 4.18
N PRO A 217 -7.69 -12.81 5.24
CA PRO A 217 -8.78 -11.84 5.08
C PRO A 217 -8.36 -10.60 4.27
N VAL A 218 -7.13 -10.12 4.45
CA VAL A 218 -6.58 -8.99 3.67
C VAL A 218 -6.52 -9.34 2.19
N ALA A 219 -6.00 -10.53 1.85
CA ALA A 219 -6.00 -11.05 0.49
C ALA A 219 -7.41 -11.11 -0.08
N GLY A 220 -8.39 -11.60 0.69
CA GLY A 220 -9.79 -11.66 0.30
C GLY A 220 -10.36 -10.28 -0.07
N VAL A 221 -10.09 -9.26 0.73
CA VAL A 221 -10.51 -7.88 0.44
C VAL A 221 -9.89 -7.36 -0.85
N LEU A 222 -8.60 -7.56 -1.08
CA LEU A 222 -7.90 -7.14 -2.30
C LEU A 222 -8.49 -7.82 -3.54
N LEU A 223 -8.70 -9.14 -3.48
CA LEU A 223 -9.31 -9.92 -4.57
C LEU A 223 -10.75 -9.50 -4.85
N LEU A 224 -11.53 -9.20 -3.79
CA LEU A 224 -12.90 -8.67 -3.93
C LEU A 224 -12.94 -7.27 -4.56
N ILE A 225 -11.93 -6.44 -4.35
CA ILE A 225 -11.83 -5.13 -5.01
C ILE A 225 -11.41 -5.30 -6.48
N ALA A 226 -10.53 -6.25 -6.76
CA ALA A 226 -9.96 -6.46 -8.09
C ALA A 226 -10.91 -7.16 -9.08
N HIS A 227 -11.84 -8.03 -8.62
CA HIS A 227 -12.56 -8.98 -9.48
C HIS A 227 -13.35 -8.36 -10.64
N ARG A 228 -14.06 -7.24 -10.39
CA ARG A 228 -15.00 -6.68 -11.40
C ARG A 228 -14.34 -6.22 -12.69
N PRO A 229 -13.28 -5.36 -12.69
CA PRO A 229 -12.62 -4.97 -13.91
C PRO A 229 -11.96 -6.14 -14.64
N LEU A 230 -11.48 -7.15 -13.89
CA LEU A 230 -10.91 -8.37 -14.48
C LEU A 230 -11.95 -9.19 -15.25
N ILE A 231 -13.13 -9.39 -14.66
CA ILE A 231 -14.23 -10.09 -15.35
C ILE A 231 -14.66 -9.32 -16.61
N GLN A 232 -14.73 -7.98 -16.56
CA GLN A 232 -15.09 -7.16 -17.71
C GLN A 232 -14.08 -7.33 -18.85
N ASP A 233 -12.78 -7.27 -18.58
CA ASP A 233 -11.76 -7.46 -19.62
C ASP A 233 -11.79 -8.88 -20.20
N LEU A 234 -12.05 -9.91 -19.38
CA LEU A 234 -12.22 -11.29 -19.86
C LEU A 234 -13.47 -11.42 -20.77
N GLN A 235 -14.58 -10.77 -20.42
CA GLN A 235 -15.80 -10.77 -21.24
C GLN A 235 -15.57 -10.04 -22.57
N ASP A 236 -14.92 -8.88 -22.54
CA ASP A 236 -14.59 -8.12 -23.75
C ASP A 236 -13.66 -8.94 -24.67
N ALA A 237 -12.64 -9.60 -24.13
CA ALA A 237 -11.73 -10.46 -24.88
C ALA A 237 -12.45 -11.70 -25.49
N TRP A 238 -13.43 -12.26 -24.80
CA TRP A 238 -14.21 -13.39 -25.31
C TRP A 238 -15.18 -12.98 -26.43
N LEU A 239 -15.81 -11.80 -26.30
CA LEU A 239 -16.71 -11.26 -27.33
C LEU A 239 -15.97 -10.90 -28.63
N THR A 240 -14.74 -10.37 -28.52
CA THR A 240 -13.91 -10.02 -29.69
C THR A 240 -13.35 -11.24 -30.42
N ARG A 241 -13.19 -12.38 -29.71
CA ARG A 241 -12.73 -13.65 -30.33
C ARG A 241 -13.85 -14.46 -31.03
N ARG A 242 -15.13 -14.10 -30.85
CA ARG A 242 -16.21 -14.76 -31.60
C ARG A 242 -16.13 -14.34 -33.07
N PRO A 243 -15.95 -15.30 -34.03
CA PRO A 243 -16.02 -14.97 -35.43
C PRO A 243 -17.42 -14.39 -35.71
N ARG A 244 -17.47 -13.23 -36.37
CA ARG A 244 -18.71 -12.70 -36.91
C ARG A 244 -19.29 -13.79 -37.81
N ARG A 245 -20.32 -14.50 -37.36
CA ARG A 245 -21.12 -15.37 -38.25
C ARG A 245 -21.68 -14.44 -39.34
N ARG A 246 -21.16 -14.61 -40.53
CA ARG A 246 -21.77 -14.08 -41.76
C ARG A 246 -23.04 -14.84 -42.03
#